data_3bd46af9ae707ab49a40db89306fd9cf
#
_entry.id   3bd46af9ae707ab49a40db89306fd9cf
#
_cell.length_a   1.000
_cell.length_b   1.000
_cell.length_c   1.000
_cell.angle_alpha   90.00
_cell.angle_beta   90.00
_cell.angle_gamma   90.00
#
_symmetry.space_group_name_H-M   'P 1'
#
loop_
_entity.id
_entity.type
_entity.pdbx_description
1 polymer ?
#
loop_
_entity_poly.entity_id
_entity_poly.type
_entity_poly.pdbx_seq_one_letter_code
_entity_poly.pdbx_strand_id
1 'polypeptide(L)'
;MFNVGDSRTPDIIVQPNVGVIYSHSSKKQAEHGGFAHDDTNVMMLVSNPDFAPRKVTSFVETTQVAPTILQALGLDPSSLDAVKQEGTPVLPGLNFR
;
A
#
# COMPACT_ATOMS: atom_id res chain seq x y z
N MET A 1 1.25 10.74 7.81
CA MET A 1 0.99 11.76 8.88
C MET A 1 0.43 13.00 8.21
N PHE A 2 -0.68 13.54 8.70
CA PHE A 2 -1.21 14.80 8.19
C PHE A 2 -0.35 15.97 8.66
N ASN A 3 0.05 16.83 7.74
CA ASN A 3 0.86 18.00 8.07
C ASN A 3 -0.07 19.16 8.49
N VAL A 4 -0.03 19.53 9.75
CA VAL A 4 -0.84 20.64 10.29
C VAL A 4 -0.43 21.93 9.58
N GLY A 5 -1.41 22.59 8.96
CA GLY A 5 -1.18 23.81 8.17
C GLY A 5 -1.20 23.62 6.64
N ASP A 6 -1.28 22.37 6.14
CA ASP A 6 -1.58 22.13 4.73
C ASP A 6 -3.09 22.32 4.50
N SER A 7 -3.45 23.16 3.51
CA SER A 7 -4.85 23.43 3.16
C SER A 7 -5.65 22.18 2.72
N ARG A 8 -4.96 21.09 2.39
CA ARG A 8 -5.55 19.78 2.06
C ARG A 8 -5.78 18.91 3.27
N THR A 9 -5.28 19.28 4.44
CA THR A 9 -5.49 18.52 5.67
C THR A 9 -6.96 18.63 6.08
N PRO A 10 -7.68 17.52 6.27
CA PRO A 10 -9.07 17.57 6.70
C PRO A 10 -9.17 18.03 8.15
N ASP A 11 -10.19 18.83 8.47
CA ASP A 11 -10.50 19.25 9.83
C ASP A 11 -11.12 18.12 10.65
N ILE A 12 -11.88 17.24 9.99
CA ILE A 12 -12.59 16.11 10.61
C ILE A 12 -12.44 14.88 9.74
N ILE A 13 -12.13 13.75 10.35
CA ILE A 13 -12.12 12.44 9.73
C ILE A 13 -13.18 11.58 10.43
N VAL A 14 -14.11 11.04 9.65
CA VAL A 14 -15.16 10.15 10.14
C VAL A 14 -14.83 8.73 9.72
N GLN A 15 -14.63 7.85 10.70
CA GLN A 15 -14.44 6.42 10.48
C GLN A 15 -15.75 5.68 10.82
N PRO A 16 -16.48 5.15 9.83
CA PRO A 16 -17.66 4.34 10.10
C PRO A 16 -17.30 2.98 10.71
N ASN A 17 -18.29 2.32 11.28
CA ASN A 17 -18.16 0.93 11.71
C ASN A 17 -17.95 0.00 10.50
N VAL A 18 -17.31 -1.14 10.73
CA VAL A 18 -17.14 -2.18 9.70
C VAL A 18 -18.49 -2.54 9.06
N GLY A 19 -18.51 -2.61 7.75
CA GLY A 19 -19.71 -2.87 6.97
C GLY A 19 -20.60 -1.66 6.69
N VAL A 20 -20.22 -0.46 7.15
CA VAL A 20 -20.96 0.78 6.88
C VAL A 20 -20.16 1.63 5.90
N ILE A 21 -20.82 2.09 4.84
CA ILE A 21 -20.24 3.06 3.89
C ILE A 21 -21.18 4.26 3.75
N TYR A 22 -20.59 5.45 3.65
CA TYR A 22 -21.33 6.67 3.32
C TYR A 22 -21.25 6.91 1.81
N SER A 23 -22.33 6.63 1.12
CA SER A 23 -22.41 6.79 -0.34
C SER A 23 -23.80 7.26 -0.77
N HIS A 24 -23.83 8.14 -1.78
CA HIS A 24 -25.05 8.52 -2.47
C HIS A 24 -25.48 7.50 -3.55
N SER A 25 -24.66 6.51 -3.83
CA SER A 25 -24.92 5.52 -4.87
C SER A 25 -25.60 4.27 -4.32
N SER A 26 -26.77 3.94 -4.82
CA SER A 26 -27.47 2.68 -4.52
C SER A 26 -26.76 1.43 -5.10
N LYS A 27 -25.81 1.62 -6.01
CA LYS A 27 -25.05 0.54 -6.65
C LYS A 27 -23.72 0.24 -5.94
N LYS A 28 -23.28 1.13 -5.05
CA LYS A 28 -21.98 1.00 -4.37
C LYS A 28 -22.16 0.11 -3.14
N GLN A 29 -21.51 -1.04 -3.15
CA GLN A 29 -21.62 -2.04 -2.07
C GLN A 29 -20.38 -2.08 -1.16
N ALA A 30 -19.27 -1.48 -1.59
CA ALA A 30 -18.03 -1.39 -0.84
C ALA A 30 -17.29 -0.11 -1.17
N GLU A 31 -16.43 0.30 -0.30
CA GLU A 31 -15.52 1.44 -0.45
C GLU A 31 -14.11 1.02 -0.04
N HIS A 32 -13.11 1.77 -0.48
CA HIS A 32 -11.71 1.57 -0.10
C HIS A 32 -11.13 2.85 0.49
N GLY A 33 -9.96 2.76 1.13
CA GLY A 33 -9.26 3.91 1.68
C GLY A 33 -9.69 4.29 3.10
N GLY A 34 -10.42 3.40 3.80
CA GLY A 34 -10.74 3.58 5.21
C GLY A 34 -9.54 3.34 6.13
N PHE A 35 -9.74 3.59 7.43
CA PHE A 35 -8.74 3.41 8.49
C PHE A 35 -9.06 2.21 9.40
N ALA A 36 -10.10 1.46 9.10
CA ALA A 36 -10.43 0.25 9.85
C ALA A 36 -9.37 -0.84 9.63
N HIS A 37 -9.28 -1.79 10.54
CA HIS A 37 -8.29 -2.87 10.45
C HIS A 37 -8.40 -3.67 9.15
N ASP A 38 -9.59 -3.94 8.68
CA ASP A 38 -9.85 -4.67 7.43
C ASP A 38 -9.58 -3.83 6.16
N ASP A 39 -9.57 -2.50 6.27
CA ASP A 39 -9.13 -1.59 5.20
C ASP A 39 -7.61 -1.51 5.09
N THR A 40 -6.92 -1.64 6.21
CA THR A 40 -5.46 -1.42 6.31
C THR A 40 -4.66 -2.70 6.36
N ASN A 41 -5.27 -3.83 6.75
CA ASN A 41 -4.61 -5.13 6.83
C ASN A 41 -5.08 -6.05 5.68
N VAL A 42 -4.60 -5.76 4.49
CA VAL A 42 -4.98 -6.44 3.25
C VAL A 42 -3.87 -7.36 2.75
N MET A 43 -4.26 -8.36 1.96
CA MET A 43 -3.31 -9.28 1.33
C MET A 43 -2.57 -8.58 0.19
N MET A 44 -1.27 -8.84 0.10
CA MET A 44 -0.47 -8.51 -1.07
C MET A 44 -0.05 -9.78 -1.78
N LEU A 45 -0.42 -9.91 -3.05
CA LEU A 45 -0.08 -11.04 -3.91
C LEU A 45 0.87 -10.59 -5.01
N VAL A 46 1.99 -11.30 -5.15
CA VAL A 46 2.93 -11.10 -6.25
C VAL A 46 3.04 -12.41 -7.03
N SER A 47 2.86 -12.32 -8.35
CA SER A 47 2.94 -13.48 -9.26
C SER A 47 3.99 -13.24 -10.33
N ASN A 48 4.86 -14.22 -10.51
CA ASN A 48 5.84 -14.26 -11.60
C ASN A 48 6.13 -15.74 -11.90
N PRO A 49 6.27 -16.15 -13.16
CA PRO A 49 6.58 -17.54 -13.53
C PRO A 49 7.85 -18.09 -12.88
N ASP A 50 8.82 -17.24 -12.56
CA ASP A 50 10.09 -17.64 -11.91
C ASP A 50 9.99 -17.78 -10.39
N PHE A 51 8.86 -17.41 -9.79
CA PHE A 51 8.69 -17.48 -8.36
C PHE A 51 8.12 -18.83 -7.93
N ALA A 52 8.80 -19.50 -7.00
CA ALA A 52 8.22 -20.65 -6.30
C ALA A 52 7.10 -20.16 -5.36
N PRO A 53 5.99 -20.90 -5.25
CA PRO A 53 4.92 -20.57 -4.31
C PRO A 53 5.45 -20.49 -2.88
N ARG A 54 5.21 -19.37 -2.22
CA ARG A 54 5.59 -19.19 -0.81
C ARG A 54 4.69 -18.17 -0.13
N LYS A 55 4.60 -18.28 1.18
CA LYS A 55 3.96 -17.29 2.04
C LYS A 55 5.03 -16.53 2.80
N VAL A 56 5.00 -15.22 2.72
CA VAL A 56 5.84 -14.31 3.52
C VAL A 56 4.96 -13.73 4.61
N THR A 57 5.36 -13.86 5.87
CA THR A 57 4.60 -13.41 7.03
C THR A 57 5.15 -12.12 7.64
N SER A 58 6.22 -11.58 7.07
CA SER A 58 6.76 -10.28 7.48
C SER A 58 5.76 -9.17 7.19
N PHE A 59 5.74 -8.15 8.05
CA PHE A 59 5.00 -6.93 7.78
C PHE A 59 5.52 -6.27 6.51
N VAL A 60 4.60 -5.84 5.64
CA VAL A 60 4.89 -5.11 4.41
C VAL A 60 3.90 -3.98 4.23
N GLU A 61 4.27 -3.00 3.43
CA GLU A 61 3.45 -1.82 3.15
C GLU A 61 3.31 -1.60 1.64
N THR A 62 2.23 -0.97 1.23
CA THR A 62 1.99 -0.61 -0.18
C THR A 62 3.04 0.33 -0.74
N THR A 63 3.70 1.13 0.11
CA THR A 63 4.84 1.97 -0.26
C THR A 63 6.02 1.17 -0.85
N GLN A 64 6.15 -0.11 -0.50
CA GLN A 64 7.20 -0.99 -0.98
C GLN A 64 6.99 -1.50 -2.41
N VAL A 65 5.80 -1.29 -2.99
CA VAL A 65 5.47 -1.78 -4.35
C VAL A 65 6.33 -1.08 -5.40
N ALA A 66 6.39 0.25 -5.37
CA ALA A 66 7.12 1.02 -6.39
C ALA A 66 8.63 0.67 -6.45
N PRO A 67 9.40 0.66 -5.34
CA PRO A 67 10.80 0.25 -5.38
C PRO A 67 10.98 -1.21 -5.81
N THR A 68 10.04 -2.08 -5.47
CA THR A 68 10.07 -3.49 -5.90
C THR A 68 9.88 -3.64 -7.40
N ILE A 69 9.01 -2.85 -8.02
CA ILE A 69 8.84 -2.82 -9.48
C ILE A 69 10.14 -2.37 -10.16
N LEU A 70 10.79 -1.32 -9.66
CA LEU A 70 12.09 -0.89 -10.21
C LEU A 70 13.12 -1.99 -10.14
N GLN A 71 13.24 -2.67 -9.00
CA GLN A 71 14.15 -3.80 -8.84
C GLN A 71 13.82 -4.94 -9.84
N ALA A 72 12.55 -5.26 -10.04
CA ALA A 72 12.13 -6.28 -11.00
C ALA A 72 12.51 -5.93 -12.44
N LEU A 73 12.58 -4.65 -12.76
CA LEU A 73 12.99 -4.13 -14.07
C LEU A 73 14.51 -3.94 -14.18
N GLY A 74 15.28 -4.30 -13.17
CA GLY A 74 16.74 -4.09 -13.13
C GLY A 74 17.15 -2.63 -12.97
N LEU A 75 16.25 -1.78 -12.49
CA LEU A 75 16.49 -0.37 -12.20
C LEU A 75 16.81 -0.16 -10.72
N ASP A 76 17.48 0.96 -10.41
CA ASP A 76 17.79 1.29 -9.04
C ASP A 76 16.56 1.80 -8.29
N PRO A 77 16.09 1.09 -7.24
CA PRO A 77 14.97 1.55 -6.41
C PRO A 77 15.17 2.94 -5.81
N SER A 78 16.41 3.31 -5.50
CA SER A 78 16.74 4.62 -4.91
C SER A 78 16.66 5.79 -5.90
N SER A 79 16.37 5.53 -7.17
CA SER A 79 16.06 6.59 -8.15
C SER A 79 14.74 7.32 -7.87
N LEU A 80 13.87 6.75 -7.03
CA LEU A 80 12.68 7.42 -6.52
C LEU A 80 13.04 8.28 -5.31
N ASP A 81 12.81 9.59 -5.39
CA ASP A 81 13.18 10.54 -4.33
C ASP A 81 12.55 10.18 -2.98
N ALA A 82 11.27 9.80 -2.95
CA ALA A 82 10.59 9.37 -1.74
C ALA A 82 11.26 8.13 -1.12
N VAL A 83 11.61 7.15 -1.93
CA VAL A 83 12.31 5.93 -1.48
C VAL A 83 13.65 6.28 -0.86
N LYS A 84 14.40 7.19 -1.49
CA LYS A 84 15.69 7.65 -0.98
C LYS A 84 15.56 8.40 0.35
N GLN A 85 14.54 9.26 0.48
CA GLN A 85 14.32 10.07 1.68
C GLN A 85 13.79 9.25 2.86
N GLU A 86 12.89 8.31 2.59
CA GLU A 86 12.21 7.50 3.61
C GLU A 86 12.92 6.18 3.92
N GLY A 87 13.86 5.77 3.06
CA GLY A 87 14.55 4.49 3.20
C GLY A 87 13.63 3.28 2.99
N THR A 88 12.60 3.44 2.14
CA THR A 88 11.61 2.38 1.89
C THR A 88 12.26 1.16 1.25
N PRO A 89 12.24 -0.02 1.88
CA PRO A 89 12.85 -1.23 1.33
C PRO A 89 11.97 -1.83 0.22
N VAL A 90 12.55 -2.70 -0.59
CA VAL A 90 11.79 -3.57 -1.48
C VAL A 90 11.04 -4.65 -0.70
N LEU A 91 10.03 -5.26 -1.31
CA LEU A 91 9.29 -6.37 -0.70
C LEU A 91 10.22 -7.56 -0.41
N PRO A 92 10.12 -8.15 0.79
CA PRO A 92 10.96 -9.29 1.15
C PRO A 92 10.56 -10.56 0.40
N GLY A 93 11.53 -11.46 0.23
CA GLY A 93 11.27 -12.80 -0.27
C GLY A 93 11.06 -12.93 -1.78
N LEU A 94 11.34 -11.89 -2.54
CA LEU A 94 11.31 -11.89 -4.01
C LEU A 94 12.73 -12.01 -4.54
N ASN A 95 12.98 -13.05 -5.35
CA ASN A 95 14.26 -13.26 -6.00
C ASN A 95 14.09 -12.97 -7.49
N PHE A 96 14.45 -11.77 -7.90
CA PHE A 96 14.51 -11.40 -9.30
C PHE A 96 15.83 -11.91 -9.90
N ARG A 97 15.72 -12.47 -11.09
CA ARG A 97 16.89 -12.90 -11.87
C ARG A 97 17.36 -11.81 -12.81
#